data_fc14924d8534facf3d631ce06f8225e7
#
_entry.id   fc14924d8534facf3d631ce06f8225e7
#
_cell.length_a   1.000
_cell.length_b   1.000
_cell.length_c   1.000
_cell.angle_alpha   90.00
_cell.angle_beta   90.00
_cell.angle_gamma   90.00
#
_symmetry.space_group_name_H-M   'P 1'
#
loop_
_entity.id
_entity.type
_entity.pdbx_description
1 polymer ?
#
loop_
_entity_poly.entity_id
_entity_poly.type
_entity_poly.pdbx_seq_one_letter_code
_entity_poly.pdbx_strand_id
1 'polypeptide(L)'
;MALDLARFREKLLARRGKLLAEDQMSEGDRAPVTLDQDSVGRLSRIDAMQVQAMALAQARRRQSERAAIDAALVRIDENEFGYCIKCGEDIALARLDHNPAFTTCIDCAKEG
;
A
#
# COMPACT_ATOMS: atom_id res chain seq x y z
N MET A 1 -10.41 -11.30 -23.28
CA MET A 1 -11.58 -10.83 -22.54
C MET A 1 -11.35 -9.39 -22.12
N ALA A 2 -12.32 -8.53 -22.38
CA ALA A 2 -12.19 -7.12 -22.02
C ALA A 2 -12.37 -6.94 -20.52
N LEU A 3 -11.44 -6.25 -19.90
CA LEU A 3 -11.53 -5.92 -18.47
C LEU A 3 -12.35 -4.64 -18.29
N ASP A 4 -13.10 -4.56 -17.20
CA ASP A 4 -13.80 -3.33 -16.84
C ASP A 4 -12.79 -2.39 -16.16
N LEU A 5 -12.07 -1.63 -16.98
CA LEU A 5 -11.02 -0.74 -16.50
C LEU A 5 -11.56 0.38 -15.61
N ALA A 6 -12.78 0.85 -15.89
CA ALA A 6 -13.40 1.88 -15.06
C ALA A 6 -13.65 1.37 -13.64
N ARG A 7 -14.09 0.13 -13.49
CA ARG A 7 -14.29 -0.50 -12.18
C ARG A 7 -12.99 -0.64 -11.41
N PHE A 8 -11.93 -1.09 -12.08
CA PHE A 8 -10.63 -1.24 -11.43
C PHE A 8 -10.03 0.12 -11.06
N ARG A 9 -10.21 1.12 -11.92
CA ARG A 9 -9.77 2.49 -11.61
C ARG A 9 -10.46 3.02 -10.35
N GLU A 10 -11.77 2.87 -10.25
CA GLU A 10 -12.51 3.29 -9.06
C GLU A 10 -12.01 2.60 -7.79
N LYS A 11 -11.79 1.29 -7.89
CA LYS A 11 -11.32 0.48 -6.77
C LYS A 11 -9.94 0.94 -6.30
N LEU A 12 -9.04 1.22 -7.23
CA LEU A 12 -7.69 1.71 -6.94
C LEU A 12 -7.74 3.10 -6.30
N LEU A 13 -8.55 4.01 -6.84
CA LEU A 13 -8.68 5.36 -6.30
C LEU A 13 -9.29 5.36 -4.90
N ALA A 14 -10.28 4.51 -4.66
CA ALA A 14 -10.90 4.36 -3.34
C ALA A 14 -9.89 3.87 -2.31
N ARG A 15 -9.09 2.87 -2.66
CA ARG A 15 -8.05 2.35 -1.77
C ARG A 15 -6.97 3.39 -1.51
N ARG A 16 -6.57 4.13 -2.55
CA ARG A 16 -5.58 5.20 -2.42
C ARG A 16 -6.04 6.27 -1.44
N GLY A 17 -7.31 6.69 -1.55
CA GLY A 17 -7.89 7.66 -0.63
C GLY A 17 -7.91 7.18 0.81
N LYS A 18 -8.22 5.90 1.02
CA LYS A 18 -8.21 5.29 2.35
C LYS A 18 -6.81 5.28 2.96
N LEU A 19 -5.80 4.95 2.15
CA LEU A 19 -4.42 4.94 2.61
C LEU A 19 -3.94 6.33 3.01
N LEU A 20 -4.32 7.36 2.25
CA LEU A 20 -3.99 8.74 2.57
C LEU A 20 -4.67 9.18 3.87
N ALA A 21 -5.92 8.79 4.09
CA ALA A 21 -6.63 9.09 5.33
C ALA A 21 -5.96 8.42 6.53
N GLU A 22 -5.52 7.18 6.38
CA GLU A 22 -4.79 6.45 7.42
C GLU A 22 -3.46 7.13 7.75
N ASP A 23 -2.76 7.66 6.74
CA ASP A 23 -1.53 8.43 6.96
C ASP A 23 -1.79 9.66 7.81
N GLN A 24 -2.86 10.39 7.52
CA GLN A 24 -3.23 11.57 8.31
C GLN A 24 -3.58 11.22 9.74
N MET A 25 -4.30 10.12 9.95
CA MET A 25 -4.71 9.67 11.27
C MET A 25 -3.52 9.22 12.12
N SER A 26 -2.48 8.68 11.51
CA SER A 26 -1.30 8.17 12.22
C SER A 26 -0.19 9.20 12.38
N GLU A 27 -0.37 10.43 11.89
CA GLU A 27 0.66 11.45 11.87
C GLU A 27 1.24 11.73 13.26
N GLY A 28 0.40 11.81 14.28
CA GLY A 28 0.84 12.03 15.66
C GLY A 28 1.71 10.89 16.18
N ASP A 29 1.37 9.64 15.84
CA ASP A 29 2.13 8.47 16.31
C ASP A 29 3.48 8.34 15.60
N ARG A 30 3.63 8.94 14.41
CA ARG A 30 4.87 8.93 13.64
C ARG A 30 5.81 10.07 14.03
N ALA A 31 5.31 11.06 14.75
CA ALA A 31 6.10 12.21 15.18
C ALA A 31 7.24 11.77 16.07
N PRO A 32 8.38 12.50 16.06
CA PRO A 32 9.49 12.18 16.95
C PRO A 32 9.03 12.15 18.41
N VAL A 33 9.52 11.14 19.14
CA VAL A 33 9.21 11.00 20.55
C VAL A 33 9.90 12.13 21.32
N THR A 34 9.10 12.98 21.99
CA THR A 34 9.61 14.03 22.85
C THR A 34 9.74 13.46 24.26
N LEU A 35 10.95 13.45 24.78
CA LEU A 35 11.22 12.91 26.10
C LEU A 35 11.22 14.04 27.13
N ASP A 36 10.16 14.10 27.92
CA ASP A 36 10.12 14.95 29.09
C ASP A 36 10.75 14.15 30.24
N GLN A 37 11.98 14.49 30.59
CA GLN A 37 12.76 13.72 31.54
C GLN A 37 12.17 13.72 32.93
N ASP A 38 11.39 14.73 33.30
CA ASP A 38 10.84 14.86 34.62
C ASP A 38 9.57 14.06 34.86
N SER A 39 8.83 13.72 33.81
CA SER A 39 7.51 13.12 33.94
C SER A 39 7.39 11.71 33.37
N VAL A 40 8.37 11.23 32.61
CA VAL A 40 8.29 9.97 31.90
C VAL A 40 9.33 8.98 32.41
N GLY A 41 8.86 7.86 32.96
CA GLY A 41 9.74 6.78 33.37
C GLY A 41 10.36 6.06 32.17
N ARG A 42 11.44 5.33 32.44
CA ARG A 42 12.17 4.59 31.39
C ARG A 42 11.27 3.66 30.60
N LEU A 43 10.35 2.96 31.26
CA LEU A 43 9.44 2.02 30.63
C LEU A 43 8.50 2.73 29.66
N SER A 44 7.99 3.90 30.07
CA SER A 44 7.09 4.71 29.22
C SER A 44 7.79 5.23 27.97
N ARG A 45 9.10 5.54 28.07
CA ARG A 45 9.88 5.96 26.91
C ARG A 45 10.04 4.83 25.90
N ILE A 46 10.29 3.62 26.38
CA ILE A 46 10.43 2.44 25.53
C ILE A 46 9.11 2.19 24.80
N ASP A 47 7.98 2.26 25.50
CA ASP A 47 6.66 2.07 24.91
C ASP A 47 6.37 3.11 23.83
N ALA A 48 6.67 4.39 24.10
CA ALA A 48 6.47 5.47 23.15
C ALA A 48 7.32 5.27 21.88
N MET A 49 8.55 4.82 22.03
CA MET A 49 9.45 4.54 20.93
C MET A 49 8.97 3.34 20.11
N GLN A 50 8.40 2.32 20.76
CA GLN A 50 7.83 1.17 20.07
C GLN A 50 6.60 1.56 19.25
N VAL A 51 5.72 2.39 19.81
CA VAL A 51 4.55 2.90 19.07
C VAL A 51 5.01 3.67 17.84
N GLN A 52 6.00 4.54 17.99
CA GLN A 52 6.55 5.29 16.86
C GLN A 52 7.14 4.36 15.79
N ALA A 53 7.93 3.36 16.21
CA ALA A 53 8.55 2.43 15.27
C ALA A 53 7.51 1.65 14.47
N MET A 54 6.45 1.18 15.13
CA MET A 54 5.36 0.47 14.47
C MET A 54 4.60 1.37 13.51
N ALA A 55 4.32 2.60 13.92
CA ALA A 55 3.61 3.57 13.09
C ALA A 55 4.42 3.92 11.83
N LEU A 56 5.74 4.07 11.97
CA LEU A 56 6.61 4.32 10.82
C LEU A 56 6.67 3.13 9.87
N ALA A 57 6.72 1.91 10.40
CA ALA A 57 6.71 0.70 9.58
C ALA A 57 5.40 0.57 8.79
N GLN A 58 4.27 0.87 9.43
CA GLN A 58 2.96 0.84 8.76
C GLN A 58 2.87 1.93 7.69
N ALA A 59 3.41 3.12 7.97
CA ALA A 59 3.44 4.22 7.00
C ALA A 59 4.26 3.83 5.76
N ARG A 60 5.37 3.14 5.94
CA ARG A 60 6.18 2.65 4.80
C ARG A 60 5.41 1.64 3.96
N ARG A 61 4.67 0.74 4.60
CA ARG A 61 3.82 -0.23 3.88
C ARG A 61 2.73 0.47 3.07
N ARG A 62 2.07 1.49 3.67
CA ARG A 62 1.07 2.27 2.96
C ARG A 62 1.67 3.02 1.77
N GLN A 63 2.85 3.57 1.94
CA GLN A 63 3.57 4.25 0.87
C GLN A 63 3.87 3.32 -0.30
N SER A 64 4.34 2.10 -0.01
CA SER A 64 4.60 1.08 -1.04
C SER A 64 3.33 0.69 -1.76
N GLU A 65 2.23 0.52 -1.03
CA GLU A 65 0.94 0.19 -1.65
C GLU A 65 0.45 1.33 -2.53
N ARG A 66 0.57 2.59 -2.08
CA ARG A 66 0.20 3.75 -2.90
C ARG A 66 1.02 3.83 -4.18
N ALA A 67 2.31 3.54 -4.10
CA ALA A 67 3.17 3.53 -5.28
C ALA A 67 2.71 2.45 -6.28
N ALA A 68 2.34 1.28 -5.79
CA ALA A 68 1.81 0.20 -6.62
C ALA A 68 0.48 0.59 -7.27
N ILE A 69 -0.39 1.27 -6.52
CA ILE A 69 -1.67 1.78 -7.03
C ILE A 69 -1.44 2.81 -8.13
N ASP A 70 -0.53 3.77 -7.91
CA ASP A 70 -0.22 4.80 -8.90
C ASP A 70 0.31 4.18 -10.19
N ALA A 71 1.18 3.16 -10.08
CA ALA A 71 1.69 2.43 -11.24
C ALA A 71 0.57 1.69 -11.98
N ALA A 72 -0.38 1.11 -11.24
CA ALA A 72 -1.52 0.42 -11.85
C ALA A 72 -2.41 1.41 -12.62
N LEU A 73 -2.64 2.60 -12.06
CA LEU A 73 -3.42 3.65 -12.74
C LEU A 73 -2.75 4.09 -14.04
N VAL A 74 -1.44 4.21 -14.06
CA VAL A 74 -0.68 4.53 -15.28
C VAL A 74 -0.87 3.42 -16.32
N ARG A 75 -0.81 2.14 -15.91
CA ARG A 75 -1.02 1.02 -16.83
C ARG A 75 -2.42 1.02 -17.42
N ILE A 76 -3.43 1.40 -16.63
CA ILE A 76 -4.81 1.54 -17.14
C ILE A 76 -4.85 2.60 -18.24
N ASP A 77 -4.22 3.75 -18.01
CA ASP A 77 -4.19 4.84 -18.99
C ASP A 77 -3.42 4.47 -20.27
N GLU A 78 -2.43 3.58 -20.15
CA GLU A 78 -1.61 3.15 -21.28
C GLU A 78 -2.12 1.87 -21.95
N ASN A 79 -3.27 1.35 -21.50
CA ASN A 79 -3.87 0.09 -22.01
C ASN A 79 -2.94 -1.12 -21.81
N GLU A 80 -2.16 -1.10 -20.73
CA GLU A 80 -1.24 -2.19 -20.38
C GLU A 80 -1.64 -2.89 -19.08
N PHE A 81 -2.83 -2.61 -18.60
CA PHE A 81 -3.33 -3.18 -17.34
C PHE A 81 -3.81 -4.62 -17.52
N GLY A 82 -3.51 -5.47 -16.55
CA GLY A 82 -4.01 -6.84 -16.52
C GLY A 82 -3.03 -7.89 -17.04
N TYR A 83 -1.84 -7.47 -17.45
CA TYR A 83 -0.80 -8.39 -17.94
C TYR A 83 0.31 -8.51 -16.91
N CYS A 84 0.82 -9.75 -16.75
CA CYS A 84 1.98 -9.99 -15.89
C CYS A 84 3.22 -9.30 -16.45
N ILE A 85 3.91 -8.53 -15.63
CA ILE A 85 5.11 -7.80 -16.08
C ILE A 85 6.31 -8.73 -16.29
N LYS A 86 6.25 -9.96 -15.78
CA LYS A 86 7.36 -10.93 -15.93
C LYS A 86 7.18 -11.85 -17.14
N CYS A 87 6.00 -12.42 -17.32
CA CYS A 87 5.77 -13.39 -18.40
C CYS A 87 4.88 -12.87 -19.53
N GLY A 88 4.22 -11.73 -19.36
CA GLY A 88 3.35 -11.15 -20.36
C GLY A 88 1.97 -11.80 -20.49
N GLU A 89 1.71 -12.85 -19.73
CA GLU A 89 0.42 -13.52 -19.75
C GLU A 89 -0.64 -12.71 -18.98
N ASP A 90 -1.90 -12.98 -19.26
CA ASP A 90 -2.99 -12.33 -18.53
C ASP A 90 -2.95 -12.72 -17.04
N ILE A 91 -3.17 -11.73 -16.18
CA ILE A 91 -3.41 -11.98 -14.77
C ILE A 91 -4.86 -12.41 -14.60
N ALA A 92 -5.11 -13.47 -13.83
CA ALA A 92 -6.47 -13.99 -13.62
C ALA A 92 -7.38 -12.89 -13.05
N LEU A 93 -8.61 -12.81 -13.54
CA LEU A 93 -9.58 -11.81 -13.09
C LEU A 93 -9.81 -11.87 -11.59
N ALA A 94 -9.90 -13.08 -11.02
CA ALA A 94 -10.08 -13.25 -9.57
C ALA A 94 -8.94 -12.61 -8.77
N ARG A 95 -7.72 -12.71 -9.28
CA ARG A 95 -6.54 -12.12 -8.65
C ARG A 95 -6.58 -10.59 -8.72
N LEU A 96 -7.00 -10.04 -9.86
CA LEU A 96 -7.18 -8.58 -10.02
C LEU A 96 -8.33 -8.05 -9.16
N ASP A 97 -9.41 -8.83 -9.02
CA ASP A 97 -10.52 -8.45 -8.13
C ASP A 97 -10.07 -8.41 -6.68
N HIS A 98 -9.17 -9.30 -6.29
CA HIS A 98 -8.61 -9.29 -4.94
C HIS A 98 -7.73 -8.05 -4.72
N ASN A 99 -6.85 -7.77 -5.66
CA ASN A 99 -5.98 -6.58 -5.58
C ASN A 99 -5.61 -6.11 -6.98
N PRO A 100 -6.26 -5.04 -7.50
CA PRO A 100 -5.97 -4.53 -8.84
C PRO A 100 -4.56 -4.00 -9.05
N ALA A 101 -3.80 -3.80 -7.97
CA ALA A 101 -2.42 -3.33 -8.06
C ALA A 101 -1.40 -4.45 -8.30
N PHE A 102 -1.83 -5.71 -8.30
CA PHE A 102 -0.93 -6.83 -8.61
C PHE A 102 -0.34 -6.69 -10.01
N THR A 103 0.96 -6.97 -10.12
CA THR A 103 1.73 -6.84 -11.35
C THR A 103 2.13 -8.17 -11.96
N THR A 104 1.96 -9.28 -11.23
CA THR A 104 2.37 -10.61 -11.66
C THR A 104 1.22 -11.59 -11.58
N CYS A 105 1.24 -12.59 -12.47
CA CYS A 105 0.34 -13.73 -12.37
C CYS A 105 0.72 -14.57 -11.16
N ILE A 106 -0.16 -15.49 -10.76
CA ILE A 106 0.08 -16.32 -9.57
C ILE A 106 1.33 -17.18 -9.72
N ASP A 107 1.60 -17.69 -10.91
CA ASP A 107 2.77 -18.53 -11.15
C ASP A 107 4.07 -17.75 -10.98
N CYS A 108 4.15 -16.54 -11.54
CA CYS A 108 5.34 -15.70 -11.39
C CYS A 108 5.50 -15.21 -9.94
N ALA A 109 4.40 -14.96 -9.25
CA ALA A 109 4.43 -14.56 -7.84
C ALA A 109 4.99 -15.67 -6.96
N LYS A 110 4.69 -16.93 -7.27
CA LYS A 110 5.22 -18.09 -6.53
C LYS A 110 6.70 -18.31 -6.75
N GLU A 111 7.19 -17.96 -7.93
CA GLU A 111 8.60 -18.14 -8.25
C GLU A 111 9.49 -17.06 -7.65
N GLY A 112 8.91 -15.92 -7.35
CA GLY A 112 9.66 -14.79 -6.99
C GLY A 112 9.60 -14.19 -5.72
#